data_ece773ebc44ea0692081e5bd436b5204
#
_entry.id   ece773ebc44ea0692081e5bd436b5204
#
_cell.length_a   1.000
_cell.length_b   1.000
_cell.length_c   1.000
_cell.angle_alpha   90.00
_cell.angle_beta   90.00
_cell.angle_gamma   90.00
#
_symmetry.space_group_name_H-M   'P 1'
#
loop_
_entity.id
_entity.type
_entity.pdbx_description
1 polymer ?
#
loop_
_entity_poly.entity_id
_entity_poly.type
_entity_poly.pdbx_seq_one_letter_code
_entity_poly.pdbx_strand_id
1 'polypeptide(L)'
;MNYDIIVIGSGPGGYVTAIRAAQLGFKTAIIEKESLGGICLNWGCIPTKALLKSAQVFHYINHAEDYGLNKVEGSFEFPNVIQRSRGVANKMSKGIEFLMKKNKIDVILGTAKVQKGKKVSVTDKDGKATEYTGTHIIIATGARSRELPNLPQDGKKVIGYRQALSLPEQPKSMIVVGSGAIGVEFADFYNTMGTKVTVVEFMPNIVPVEDEEISKHLEKSLKKTGIEIMTNASVESVDTSGEGVKATVKTAKGNITLEADIVLSAVGIAANIENIGLEEVGIQTDKGRVLVNEWYETSVPGYYAIGDIIPTQALAHVASAEGITCVEKIKGMHVEKIDYGNIPGCTYCHPEVASVGLTEKQAKEKGYEIKVGKFPLSASGKATANGNTDGFIKVIFDAKYGEWLGCHMIGEGVTDMVAEAVVARKLETTGHEIIKSIHPHPTVSEAIMEAAAAAYGEVIHI
;
A
#
# COMPACT_ATOMS: atom_id res chain seq x y z
N MET A 1 -5.57 -35.53 -1.88
CA MET A 1 -6.35 -35.19 -0.64
C MET A 1 -7.46 -34.24 -1.03
N ASN A 2 -8.63 -34.37 -0.43
CA ASN A 2 -9.80 -33.55 -0.77
C ASN A 2 -10.04 -32.51 0.31
N TYR A 3 -10.28 -31.25 -0.14
CA TYR A 3 -10.62 -30.10 0.68
C TYR A 3 -11.94 -29.49 0.21
N ASP A 4 -12.61 -28.76 1.08
CA ASP A 4 -13.74 -27.92 0.68
C ASP A 4 -13.22 -26.67 -0.01
N ILE A 5 -12.17 -26.05 0.55
CA ILE A 5 -11.54 -24.85 -0.01
C ILE A 5 -10.02 -25.05 -0.09
N ILE A 6 -9.44 -24.71 -1.24
CA ILE A 6 -8.00 -24.55 -1.44
C ILE A 6 -7.73 -23.10 -1.79
N VAL A 7 -6.87 -22.44 -1.00
CA VAL A 7 -6.40 -21.07 -1.25
C VAL A 7 -4.98 -21.12 -1.79
N ILE A 8 -4.72 -20.45 -2.92
CA ILE A 8 -3.41 -20.38 -3.57
C ILE A 8 -2.78 -19.00 -3.33
N GLY A 9 -1.72 -18.97 -2.54
CA GLY A 9 -1.06 -17.78 -2.04
C GLY A 9 -1.48 -17.43 -0.61
N SER A 10 -0.52 -17.06 0.22
CA SER A 10 -0.71 -16.77 1.64
C SER A 10 -0.51 -15.30 2.02
N GLY A 11 -0.61 -14.38 1.05
CA GLY A 11 -0.67 -12.95 1.33
C GLY A 11 -1.91 -12.58 2.14
N PRO A 12 -2.11 -11.27 2.47
CA PRO A 12 -3.25 -10.82 3.28
C PRO A 12 -4.60 -11.34 2.79
N GLY A 13 -4.86 -11.31 1.49
CA GLY A 13 -6.06 -11.93 0.93
C GLY A 13 -6.14 -13.42 1.23
N GLY A 14 -5.05 -14.17 1.00
CA GLY A 14 -5.05 -15.63 1.12
C GLY A 14 -5.18 -16.13 2.55
N TYR A 15 -4.32 -15.66 3.49
CA TYR A 15 -4.37 -16.21 4.85
C TYR A 15 -5.65 -15.80 5.60
N VAL A 16 -6.16 -14.59 5.36
CA VAL A 16 -7.44 -14.12 5.95
C VAL A 16 -8.60 -14.97 5.43
N THR A 17 -8.63 -15.20 4.11
CA THR A 17 -9.62 -16.09 3.47
C THR A 17 -9.60 -17.50 4.05
N ALA A 18 -8.40 -18.09 4.17
CA ALA A 18 -8.25 -19.44 4.70
C ALA A 18 -8.72 -19.55 6.16
N ILE A 19 -8.40 -18.55 6.99
CA ILE A 19 -8.87 -18.50 8.38
C ILE A 19 -10.38 -18.37 8.43
N ARG A 20 -10.97 -17.45 7.65
CA ARG A 20 -12.42 -17.26 7.64
C ARG A 20 -13.14 -18.49 7.14
N ALA A 21 -12.65 -19.15 6.10
CA ALA A 21 -13.18 -20.41 5.60
C ALA A 21 -13.17 -21.51 6.69
N ALA A 22 -12.06 -21.68 7.40
CA ALA A 22 -11.97 -22.63 8.50
C ALA A 22 -12.94 -22.31 9.65
N GLN A 23 -13.11 -21.02 10.01
CA GLN A 23 -14.11 -20.58 11.01
C GLN A 23 -15.54 -20.91 10.59
N LEU A 24 -15.84 -20.90 9.29
CA LEU A 24 -17.13 -21.28 8.72
C LEU A 24 -17.33 -22.79 8.61
N GLY A 25 -16.35 -23.59 9.07
CA GLY A 25 -16.40 -25.04 9.12
C GLY A 25 -15.95 -25.75 7.84
N PHE A 26 -15.32 -25.05 6.90
CA PHE A 26 -14.74 -25.67 5.72
C PHE A 26 -13.40 -26.33 6.03
N LYS A 27 -13.19 -27.54 5.51
CA LYS A 27 -11.88 -28.18 5.49
C LYS A 27 -10.98 -27.44 4.49
N THR A 28 -10.00 -26.69 5.00
CA THR A 28 -9.24 -25.70 4.24
C THR A 28 -7.76 -26.06 4.13
N ALA A 29 -7.20 -25.88 2.94
CA ALA A 29 -5.76 -25.86 2.71
C ALA A 29 -5.33 -24.52 2.13
N ILE A 30 -4.09 -24.11 2.46
CA ILE A 30 -3.42 -22.96 1.86
C ILE A 30 -2.11 -23.39 1.23
N ILE A 31 -1.85 -22.95 0.00
CA ILE A 31 -0.64 -23.28 -0.75
C ILE A 31 0.24 -22.04 -0.84
N GLU A 32 1.51 -22.15 -0.45
CA GLU A 32 2.47 -21.05 -0.49
C GLU A 32 3.79 -21.53 -1.09
N LYS A 33 4.35 -20.73 -1.99
CA LYS A 33 5.61 -21.07 -2.67
C LYS A 33 6.87 -20.56 -1.97
N GLU A 34 6.74 -19.54 -1.09
CA GLU A 34 7.90 -18.87 -0.48
C GLU A 34 7.74 -18.78 1.05
N SER A 35 6.97 -17.81 1.53
CA SER A 35 6.84 -17.53 2.97
C SER A 35 5.42 -17.13 3.31
N LEU A 36 4.88 -17.67 4.40
CA LEU A 36 3.56 -17.30 4.89
C LEU A 36 3.45 -15.80 5.18
N GLY A 37 2.32 -15.22 4.79
CA GLY A 37 2.06 -13.79 4.87
C GLY A 37 2.34 -13.03 3.57
N GLY A 38 2.90 -13.69 2.56
CA GLY A 38 3.14 -13.15 1.22
C GLY A 38 4.01 -11.90 1.20
N ILE A 39 3.86 -11.10 0.14
CA ILE A 39 4.67 -9.88 -0.06
C ILE A 39 4.47 -8.87 1.06
N CYS A 40 3.24 -8.58 1.49
CA CYS A 40 2.94 -7.53 2.46
C CYS A 40 3.71 -7.72 3.78
N LEU A 41 3.72 -8.93 4.34
CA LEU A 41 4.37 -9.19 5.62
C LEU A 41 5.88 -9.39 5.50
N ASN A 42 6.35 -9.91 4.36
CA ASN A 42 7.75 -10.29 4.20
C ASN A 42 8.59 -9.29 3.38
N TRP A 43 7.99 -8.63 2.37
CA TRP A 43 8.71 -7.84 1.37
C TRP A 43 7.98 -6.54 0.99
N GLY A 44 7.07 -6.05 1.80
CA GLY A 44 6.25 -4.88 1.49
C GLY A 44 5.85 -4.09 2.72
N CYS A 45 4.55 -4.06 3.02
CA CYS A 45 3.94 -3.17 4.02
C CYS A 45 4.69 -3.15 5.35
N ILE A 46 4.83 -4.29 6.00
CA ILE A 46 5.34 -4.36 7.37
C ILE A 46 6.84 -4.06 7.48
N PRO A 47 7.73 -4.69 6.68
CA PRO A 47 9.15 -4.37 6.76
C PRO A 47 9.47 -2.93 6.35
N THR A 48 8.74 -2.35 5.39
CA THR A 48 8.91 -0.93 5.02
C THR A 48 8.54 -0.01 6.19
N LYS A 49 7.42 -0.24 6.87
CA LYS A 49 7.02 0.55 8.06
C LYS A 49 8.03 0.39 9.20
N ALA A 50 8.65 -0.77 9.33
CA ALA A 50 9.74 -0.96 10.29
C ALA A 50 10.99 -0.12 9.94
N LEU A 51 11.32 0.02 8.64
CA LEU A 51 12.40 0.91 8.17
C LEU A 51 12.06 2.39 8.43
N LEU A 52 10.86 2.82 8.02
CA LEU A 52 10.39 4.20 8.23
C LEU A 52 10.38 4.58 9.70
N LYS A 53 9.98 3.66 10.60
CA LYS A 53 10.06 3.90 12.05
C LYS A 53 11.49 4.05 12.55
N SER A 54 12.44 3.30 12.00
CA SER A 54 13.86 3.48 12.35
C SER A 54 14.38 4.84 11.86
N ALA A 55 14.00 5.26 10.65
CA ALA A 55 14.34 6.57 10.11
C ALA A 55 13.72 7.70 10.97
N GLN A 56 12.46 7.58 11.38
CA GLN A 56 11.80 8.54 12.25
C GLN A 56 12.53 8.69 13.60
N VAL A 57 12.91 7.56 14.21
CA VAL A 57 13.68 7.58 15.48
C VAL A 57 15.03 8.26 15.27
N PHE A 58 15.74 7.97 14.18
CA PHE A 58 17.00 8.61 13.83
C PHE A 58 16.83 10.12 13.60
N HIS A 59 15.74 10.53 12.95
CA HIS A 59 15.39 11.94 12.78
C HIS A 59 15.22 12.63 14.14
N TYR A 60 14.45 12.05 15.08
CA TYR A 60 14.25 12.63 16.43
C TYR A 60 15.55 12.73 17.23
N ILE A 61 16.44 11.75 17.14
CA ILE A 61 17.75 11.80 17.79
C ILE A 61 18.56 13.00 17.29
N ASN A 62 18.60 13.24 15.98
CA ASN A 62 19.36 14.34 15.38
C ASN A 62 18.69 15.72 15.55
N HIS A 63 17.40 15.75 15.97
CA HIS A 63 16.64 16.97 16.22
C HIS A 63 16.18 17.04 17.70
N ALA A 64 16.95 16.44 18.60
CA ALA A 64 16.62 16.38 20.04
C ALA A 64 16.46 17.76 20.67
N GLU A 65 17.17 18.78 20.17
CA GLU A 65 17.10 20.16 20.66
C GLU A 65 15.71 20.78 20.44
N ASP A 66 14.96 20.39 19.41
CA ASP A 66 13.59 20.84 19.15
C ASP A 66 12.62 20.43 20.27
N TYR A 67 13.01 19.40 21.04
CA TYR A 67 12.25 18.86 22.17
C TYR A 67 12.84 19.26 23.53
N GLY A 68 13.75 20.24 23.56
CA GLY A 68 14.40 20.73 24.79
C GLY A 68 15.43 19.76 25.38
N LEU A 69 15.88 18.79 24.60
CA LEU A 69 16.93 17.84 25.02
C LEU A 69 18.31 18.36 24.57
N ASN A 70 19.36 17.84 25.16
CA ASN A 70 20.71 18.18 24.71
C ASN A 70 20.95 17.64 23.30
N LYS A 71 21.78 18.36 22.53
CA LYS A 71 22.22 17.91 21.22
C LYS A 71 22.85 16.52 21.30
N VAL A 72 22.41 15.63 20.44
CA VAL A 72 22.93 14.27 20.28
C VAL A 72 23.31 14.08 18.82
N GLU A 73 24.53 13.61 18.56
CA GLU A 73 24.89 13.14 17.21
C GLU A 73 24.54 11.66 17.13
N GLY A 74 23.40 11.37 16.52
CA GLY A 74 22.96 9.99 16.27
C GLY A 74 23.86 9.30 15.26
N SER A 75 24.18 8.05 15.52
CA SER A 75 24.84 7.17 14.55
C SER A 75 24.06 5.87 14.42
N PHE A 76 24.26 5.17 13.32
CA PHE A 76 23.64 3.88 13.08
C PHE A 76 24.55 2.99 12.23
N GLU A 77 24.33 1.70 12.34
CA GLU A 77 24.88 0.69 11.43
C GLU A 77 23.74 0.27 10.49
N PHE A 78 23.87 0.60 9.22
CA PHE A 78 22.81 0.33 8.22
C PHE A 78 22.38 -1.15 8.19
N PRO A 79 23.30 -2.14 8.26
CA PRO A 79 22.92 -3.55 8.35
C PRO A 79 22.01 -3.87 9.54
N ASN A 80 22.18 -3.19 10.70
CA ASN A 80 21.36 -3.41 11.88
C ASN A 80 19.93 -2.87 11.68
N VAL A 81 19.77 -1.76 10.96
CA VAL A 81 18.45 -1.22 10.57
C VAL A 81 17.72 -2.20 9.66
N ILE A 82 18.41 -2.73 8.65
CA ILE A 82 17.88 -3.76 7.76
C ILE A 82 17.53 -5.03 8.55
N GLN A 83 18.41 -5.52 9.41
CA GLN A 83 18.18 -6.71 10.22
C GLN A 83 16.96 -6.55 11.14
N ARG A 84 16.76 -5.37 11.74
CA ARG A 84 15.54 -5.08 12.52
C ARG A 84 14.29 -5.25 11.67
N SER A 85 14.25 -4.68 10.47
CA SER A 85 13.13 -4.82 9.53
C SER A 85 12.87 -6.28 9.16
N ARG A 86 13.92 -7.04 8.85
CA ARG A 86 13.82 -8.48 8.55
C ARG A 86 13.33 -9.28 9.76
N GLY A 87 13.78 -8.91 10.97
CA GLY A 87 13.32 -9.52 12.23
C GLY A 87 11.81 -9.33 12.45
N VAL A 88 11.29 -8.12 12.16
CA VAL A 88 9.85 -7.83 12.22
C VAL A 88 9.08 -8.69 11.21
N ALA A 89 9.53 -8.76 9.96
CA ALA A 89 8.91 -9.60 8.93
C ALA A 89 8.86 -11.08 9.35
N ASN A 90 9.97 -11.62 9.85
CA ASN A 90 10.04 -13.00 10.33
C ASN A 90 9.08 -13.27 11.50
N LYS A 91 8.95 -12.33 12.44
CA LYS A 91 7.99 -12.44 13.54
C LYS A 91 6.56 -12.50 13.03
N MET A 92 6.21 -11.69 12.02
CA MET A 92 4.88 -11.68 11.41
C MET A 92 4.58 -12.99 10.68
N SER A 93 5.53 -13.49 9.89
CA SER A 93 5.38 -14.79 9.17
C SER A 93 5.15 -15.96 10.14
N LYS A 94 5.91 -16.01 11.25
CA LYS A 94 5.69 -17.00 12.33
C LYS A 94 4.33 -16.83 13.00
N GLY A 95 3.82 -15.60 13.11
CA GLY A 95 2.46 -15.35 13.57
C GLY A 95 1.41 -15.96 12.67
N ILE A 96 1.58 -15.87 11.35
CA ILE A 96 0.68 -16.52 10.38
C ILE A 96 0.77 -18.05 10.48
N GLU A 97 1.96 -18.61 10.61
CA GLU A 97 2.14 -20.07 10.83
C GLU A 97 1.36 -20.55 12.07
N PHE A 98 1.45 -19.81 13.18
CA PHE A 98 0.66 -20.08 14.38
C PHE A 98 -0.84 -20.02 14.11
N LEU A 99 -1.33 -19.00 13.37
CA LEU A 99 -2.75 -18.87 13.04
C LEU A 99 -3.25 -20.00 12.14
N MET A 100 -2.46 -20.46 11.19
CA MET A 100 -2.80 -21.64 10.36
C MET A 100 -2.99 -22.87 11.25
N LYS A 101 -2.03 -23.14 12.12
CA LYS A 101 -2.11 -24.28 13.07
C LYS A 101 -3.30 -24.15 14.03
N LYS A 102 -3.54 -22.97 14.60
CA LYS A 102 -4.68 -22.70 15.50
C LYS A 102 -6.01 -23.01 14.85
N ASN A 103 -6.17 -22.65 13.56
CA ASN A 103 -7.40 -22.84 12.80
C ASN A 103 -7.44 -24.20 12.06
N LYS A 104 -6.48 -25.10 12.28
CA LYS A 104 -6.39 -26.43 11.65
C LYS A 104 -6.39 -26.37 10.13
N ILE A 105 -5.69 -25.38 9.57
CA ILE A 105 -5.53 -25.20 8.12
C ILE A 105 -4.27 -25.93 7.69
N ASP A 106 -4.38 -26.78 6.68
CA ASP A 106 -3.23 -27.48 6.12
C ASP A 106 -2.40 -26.51 5.27
N VAL A 107 -1.12 -26.33 5.63
CA VAL A 107 -0.16 -25.52 4.86
C VAL A 107 0.61 -26.42 3.92
N ILE A 108 0.51 -26.16 2.62
CA ILE A 108 1.17 -26.92 1.56
C ILE A 108 2.21 -26.02 0.92
N LEU A 109 3.49 -26.38 1.08
CA LEU A 109 4.61 -25.59 0.49
C LEU A 109 4.91 -26.07 -0.93
N GLY A 110 4.88 -25.14 -1.89
CA GLY A 110 5.21 -25.41 -3.29
C GLY A 110 4.51 -24.47 -4.26
N THR A 111 4.87 -24.62 -5.52
CA THR A 111 4.29 -23.83 -6.62
C THR A 111 3.04 -24.49 -7.14
N ALA A 112 1.91 -23.79 -7.05
CA ALA A 112 0.61 -24.29 -7.46
C ALA A 112 0.34 -24.03 -8.95
N LYS A 113 -0.30 -24.99 -9.61
CA LYS A 113 -0.90 -24.86 -10.94
C LYS A 113 -2.34 -25.39 -10.89
N VAL A 114 -3.32 -24.54 -11.21
CA VAL A 114 -4.72 -24.96 -11.30
C VAL A 114 -4.94 -25.82 -12.55
N GLN A 115 -5.86 -26.77 -12.44
CA GLN A 115 -6.20 -27.74 -13.49
C GLN A 115 -7.71 -27.88 -13.59
N LYS A 116 -8.22 -28.41 -14.73
CA LYS A 116 -9.63 -28.73 -14.89
C LYS A 116 -10.11 -29.72 -13.82
N GLY A 117 -11.39 -29.67 -13.52
CA GLY A 117 -12.00 -30.59 -12.53
C GLY A 117 -11.69 -30.21 -11.08
N LYS A 118 -11.40 -28.93 -10.81
CA LYS A 118 -11.13 -28.38 -9.46
C LYS A 118 -9.93 -29.04 -8.79
N LYS A 119 -8.89 -29.28 -9.57
CA LYS A 119 -7.63 -29.86 -9.15
C LYS A 119 -6.54 -28.78 -9.09
N VAL A 120 -5.58 -28.98 -8.21
CA VAL A 120 -4.38 -28.16 -8.08
C VAL A 120 -3.17 -29.07 -8.01
N SER A 121 -2.27 -28.96 -8.96
CA SER A 121 -0.96 -29.59 -8.87
C SER A 121 0.00 -28.69 -8.12
N VAL A 122 0.67 -29.21 -7.12
CA VAL A 122 1.68 -28.47 -6.34
C VAL A 122 3.02 -29.13 -6.51
N THR A 123 3.99 -28.37 -7.04
CA THR A 123 5.37 -28.82 -7.17
C THR A 123 6.18 -28.30 -5.99
N ASP A 124 6.75 -29.19 -5.20
CA ASP A 124 7.58 -28.84 -4.06
C ASP A 124 9.00 -28.41 -4.49
N LYS A 125 9.85 -28.05 -3.51
CA LYS A 125 11.25 -27.63 -3.74
C LYS A 125 12.13 -28.70 -4.38
N ASP A 126 11.76 -29.98 -4.25
CA ASP A 126 12.50 -31.10 -4.77
C ASP A 126 11.99 -31.51 -6.18
N GLY A 127 11.05 -30.73 -6.75
CA GLY A 127 10.47 -30.96 -8.08
C GLY A 127 9.36 -32.04 -8.09
N LYS A 128 8.95 -32.55 -6.94
CA LYS A 128 7.88 -33.55 -6.86
C LYS A 128 6.51 -32.87 -6.93
N ALA A 129 5.71 -33.30 -7.91
CA ALA A 129 4.35 -32.84 -8.06
C ALA A 129 3.36 -33.71 -7.25
N THR A 130 2.46 -33.05 -6.54
CA THR A 130 1.37 -33.70 -5.81
C THR A 130 0.04 -33.03 -6.19
N GLU A 131 -0.99 -33.84 -6.47
CA GLU A 131 -2.31 -33.35 -6.85
C GLU A 131 -3.24 -33.28 -5.63
N TYR A 132 -3.95 -32.15 -5.54
CA TYR A 132 -5.00 -31.90 -4.53
C TYR A 132 -6.30 -31.55 -5.25
N THR A 133 -7.43 -31.85 -4.60
CA THR A 133 -8.77 -31.54 -5.13
C THR A 133 -9.53 -30.68 -4.14
N GLY A 134 -10.16 -29.63 -4.59
CA GLY A 134 -11.01 -28.74 -3.79
C GLY A 134 -12.40 -28.62 -4.36
N THR A 135 -13.42 -28.42 -3.54
CA THR A 135 -14.75 -28.04 -4.03
C THR A 135 -14.72 -26.61 -4.59
N HIS A 136 -13.96 -25.72 -3.92
CA HIS A 136 -13.73 -24.33 -4.31
C HIS A 136 -12.23 -24.03 -4.30
N ILE A 137 -11.75 -23.36 -5.33
CA ILE A 137 -10.35 -22.95 -5.46
C ILE A 137 -10.29 -21.42 -5.53
N ILE A 138 -9.57 -20.81 -4.58
CA ILE A 138 -9.44 -19.35 -4.48
C ILE A 138 -8.00 -18.97 -4.81
N ILE A 139 -7.84 -18.18 -5.88
CA ILE A 139 -6.54 -17.75 -6.40
C ILE A 139 -6.22 -16.38 -5.78
N ALA A 140 -5.14 -16.30 -5.00
CA ALA A 140 -4.69 -15.12 -4.28
C ALA A 140 -3.16 -14.94 -4.41
N THR A 141 -2.65 -15.12 -5.62
CA THR A 141 -1.22 -15.18 -5.92
C THR A 141 -0.50 -13.83 -5.87
N GLY A 142 -1.25 -12.73 -5.70
CA GLY A 142 -0.71 -11.39 -5.50
C GLY A 142 0.03 -10.83 -6.72
N ALA A 143 0.94 -9.90 -6.46
CA ALA A 143 1.65 -9.19 -7.51
C ALA A 143 3.17 -9.14 -7.23
N ARG A 144 3.93 -8.68 -8.22
CA ARG A 144 5.36 -8.42 -8.15
C ARG A 144 5.68 -7.03 -8.70
N SER A 145 6.93 -6.56 -8.54
CA SER A 145 7.39 -5.35 -9.20
C SER A 145 7.18 -5.44 -10.71
N ARG A 146 6.63 -4.38 -11.29
CA ARG A 146 6.52 -4.26 -12.74
C ARG A 146 7.88 -3.93 -13.32
N GLU A 147 8.24 -4.57 -14.41
CA GLU A 147 9.43 -4.25 -15.19
C GLU A 147 9.04 -3.45 -16.44
N LEU A 148 9.88 -2.49 -16.79
CA LEU A 148 9.77 -1.75 -18.04
C LEU A 148 10.94 -2.14 -18.96
N PRO A 149 10.73 -2.23 -20.28
CA PRO A 149 11.80 -2.61 -21.22
C PRO A 149 13.03 -1.69 -21.19
N ASN A 150 12.82 -0.40 -20.89
CA ASN A 150 13.85 0.62 -20.74
C ASN A 150 14.43 0.75 -19.33
N LEU A 151 13.93 -0.06 -18.38
CA LEU A 151 14.37 -0.10 -16.98
C LEU A 151 14.39 -1.55 -16.47
N PRO A 152 15.19 -2.45 -17.10
CA PRO A 152 15.27 -3.85 -16.68
C PRO A 152 15.96 -3.95 -15.33
N GLN A 153 15.38 -4.73 -14.40
CA GLN A 153 15.95 -4.94 -13.07
C GLN A 153 17.02 -6.03 -13.12
N ASP A 154 18.25 -5.71 -12.75
CA ASP A 154 19.36 -6.67 -12.62
C ASP A 154 19.55 -7.18 -11.19
N GLY A 155 18.77 -6.62 -10.24
CA GLY A 155 18.80 -6.95 -8.82
C GLY A 155 20.05 -6.45 -8.08
N LYS A 156 20.89 -5.65 -8.72
CA LYS A 156 22.14 -5.11 -8.16
C LYS A 156 22.20 -3.59 -8.25
N LYS A 157 22.14 -3.03 -9.45
CA LYS A 157 22.19 -1.59 -9.72
C LYS A 157 20.84 -1.02 -10.09
N VAL A 158 20.01 -1.78 -10.80
CA VAL A 158 18.60 -1.49 -11.02
C VAL A 158 17.79 -2.48 -10.20
N ILE A 159 17.21 -2.01 -9.12
CA ILE A 159 16.58 -2.84 -8.10
C ILE A 159 15.07 -2.60 -7.98
N GLY A 160 14.37 -3.57 -7.45
CA GLY A 160 13.00 -3.45 -6.99
C GLY A 160 12.89 -3.32 -5.47
N TYR A 161 11.65 -3.29 -4.98
CA TYR A 161 11.37 -3.16 -3.54
C TYR A 161 12.01 -4.27 -2.67
N ARG A 162 12.13 -5.49 -3.18
CA ARG A 162 12.73 -6.61 -2.41
C ARG A 162 14.18 -6.33 -2.08
N GLN A 163 14.97 -5.92 -3.05
CA GLN A 163 16.37 -5.57 -2.86
C GLN A 163 16.50 -4.33 -1.98
N ALA A 164 15.67 -3.30 -2.21
CA ALA A 164 15.65 -2.09 -1.40
C ALA A 164 15.41 -2.36 0.09
N LEU A 165 14.62 -3.41 0.44
CA LEU A 165 14.39 -3.85 1.81
C LEU A 165 15.54 -4.68 2.42
N SER A 166 16.57 -5.00 1.65
CA SER A 166 17.62 -5.95 2.07
C SER A 166 19.01 -5.61 1.54
N LEU A 167 19.25 -4.36 1.14
CA LEU A 167 20.59 -3.93 0.73
C LEU A 167 21.59 -4.17 1.86
N PRO A 168 22.76 -4.78 1.58
CA PRO A 168 23.78 -5.03 2.60
C PRO A 168 24.46 -3.75 3.05
N GLU A 169 24.53 -2.74 2.17
CA GLU A 169 25.17 -1.45 2.40
C GLU A 169 24.26 -0.31 1.96
N GLN A 170 24.39 0.82 2.64
CA GLN A 170 23.65 2.02 2.29
C GLN A 170 24.25 2.66 1.03
N PRO A 171 23.46 2.91 -0.04
CA PRO A 171 23.95 3.65 -1.19
C PRO A 171 24.14 5.12 -0.81
N LYS A 172 25.18 5.76 -1.38
CA LYS A 172 25.40 7.21 -1.21
C LYS A 172 24.39 8.02 -2.00
N SER A 173 23.93 7.47 -3.13
CA SER A 173 22.97 8.12 -4.01
C SER A 173 22.00 7.12 -4.64
N MET A 174 20.74 7.54 -4.82
CA MET A 174 19.68 6.69 -5.38
C MET A 174 18.77 7.52 -6.30
N ILE A 175 18.47 6.99 -7.47
CA ILE A 175 17.38 7.48 -8.33
C ILE A 175 16.16 6.58 -8.08
N VAL A 176 15.05 7.16 -7.67
CA VAL A 176 13.76 6.46 -7.51
C VAL A 176 12.90 6.78 -8.72
N VAL A 177 12.54 5.76 -9.50
CA VAL A 177 11.68 5.91 -10.68
C VAL A 177 10.26 5.52 -10.33
N GLY A 178 9.34 6.50 -10.36
CA GLY A 178 7.96 6.39 -9.90
C GLY A 178 7.78 6.93 -8.48
N SER A 179 6.75 7.74 -8.29
CA SER A 179 6.42 8.45 -7.05
C SER A 179 5.08 8.01 -6.43
N GLY A 180 4.62 6.79 -6.72
CA GLY A 180 3.54 6.18 -5.95
C GLY A 180 3.99 5.89 -4.50
N ALA A 181 3.10 5.36 -3.65
CA ALA A 181 3.38 5.09 -2.24
C ALA A 181 4.72 4.36 -2.01
N ILE A 182 5.02 3.33 -2.80
CA ILE A 182 6.28 2.57 -2.70
C ILE A 182 7.48 3.47 -2.94
N GLY A 183 7.48 4.23 -4.03
CA GLY A 183 8.61 5.09 -4.40
C GLY A 183 8.86 6.19 -3.38
N VAL A 184 7.80 6.85 -2.91
CA VAL A 184 7.88 7.93 -1.93
C VAL A 184 8.33 7.43 -0.56
N GLU A 185 7.82 6.29 -0.09
CA GLU A 185 8.24 5.71 1.20
C GLU A 185 9.72 5.32 1.21
N PHE A 186 10.23 4.72 0.13
CA PHE A 186 11.66 4.44 0.03
C PHE A 186 12.50 5.69 -0.13
N ALA A 187 12.03 6.68 -0.92
CA ALA A 187 12.71 7.97 -1.06
C ALA A 187 12.88 8.65 0.30
N ASP A 188 11.82 8.71 1.10
CA ASP A 188 11.83 9.27 2.46
C ASP A 188 12.77 8.49 3.39
N PHE A 189 12.66 7.14 3.43
CA PHE A 189 13.53 6.30 4.24
C PHE A 189 15.01 6.53 3.91
N TYR A 190 15.41 6.36 2.65
CA TYR A 190 16.81 6.45 2.28
C TYR A 190 17.37 7.86 2.45
N ASN A 191 16.57 8.89 2.12
CA ASN A 191 16.96 10.28 2.33
C ASN A 191 17.18 10.60 3.82
N THR A 192 16.25 10.20 4.68
CA THR A 192 16.37 10.40 6.15
C THR A 192 17.59 9.68 6.72
N MET A 193 17.97 8.53 6.15
CA MET A 193 19.17 7.80 6.52
C MET A 193 20.47 8.38 5.90
N GLY A 194 20.38 9.44 5.08
CA GLY A 194 21.55 10.16 4.54
C GLY A 194 21.95 9.80 3.11
N THR A 195 21.16 9.02 2.39
CA THR A 195 21.33 8.78 0.95
C THR A 195 20.83 10.00 0.17
N LYS A 196 21.60 10.48 -0.82
CA LYS A 196 21.12 11.53 -1.75
C LYS A 196 20.07 10.90 -2.69
N VAL A 197 18.82 11.38 -2.66
CA VAL A 197 17.70 10.81 -3.42
C VAL A 197 17.19 11.77 -4.47
N THR A 198 17.03 11.27 -5.70
CA THR A 198 16.33 11.96 -6.80
C THR A 198 15.14 11.12 -7.25
N VAL A 199 13.93 11.67 -7.17
CA VAL A 199 12.69 11.02 -7.64
C VAL A 199 12.38 11.49 -9.05
N VAL A 200 12.14 10.54 -9.97
CA VAL A 200 11.73 10.81 -11.35
C VAL A 200 10.31 10.28 -11.54
N GLU A 201 9.38 11.18 -11.86
CA GLU A 201 7.95 10.87 -12.01
C GLU A 201 7.45 11.29 -13.40
N PHE A 202 6.80 10.36 -14.08
CA PHE A 202 6.20 10.60 -15.40
C PHE A 202 4.98 11.54 -15.33
N MET A 203 4.19 11.43 -14.27
CA MET A 203 2.99 12.23 -14.05
C MET A 203 3.34 13.68 -13.63
N PRO A 204 2.41 14.63 -13.76
CA PRO A 204 2.65 16.03 -13.37
C PRO A 204 2.78 16.25 -11.85
N ASN A 205 2.29 15.31 -11.03
CA ASN A 205 2.34 15.39 -9.57
C ASN A 205 2.88 14.06 -9.02
N ILE A 206 3.56 14.12 -7.87
CA ILE A 206 3.87 12.92 -7.07
C ILE A 206 2.58 12.36 -6.44
N VAL A 207 2.60 11.11 -5.98
CA VAL A 207 1.41 10.39 -5.48
C VAL A 207 0.16 10.72 -6.31
N PRO A 208 0.16 10.43 -7.62
CA PRO A 208 -0.77 11.01 -8.59
C PRO A 208 -2.25 10.59 -8.40
N VAL A 209 -2.52 9.65 -7.50
CA VAL A 209 -3.88 9.21 -7.15
C VAL A 209 -4.53 10.07 -6.06
N GLU A 210 -3.74 10.88 -5.36
CA GLU A 210 -4.18 11.72 -4.27
C GLU A 210 -4.82 13.04 -4.76
N ASP A 211 -5.49 13.74 -3.85
CA ASP A 211 -5.96 15.11 -4.13
C ASP A 211 -4.77 16.01 -4.48
N GLU A 212 -4.96 16.91 -5.43
CA GLU A 212 -3.88 17.73 -5.99
C GLU A 212 -3.19 18.62 -4.93
N GLU A 213 -3.93 19.11 -3.94
CA GLU A 213 -3.35 19.93 -2.86
C GLU A 213 -2.49 19.07 -1.93
N ILE A 214 -2.89 17.81 -1.67
CA ILE A 214 -2.08 16.85 -0.93
C ILE A 214 -0.76 16.57 -1.66
N SER A 215 -0.84 16.25 -2.95
CA SER A 215 0.35 15.98 -3.78
C SER A 215 1.33 17.16 -3.78
N LYS A 216 0.83 18.37 -3.96
CA LYS A 216 1.64 19.59 -3.94
C LYS A 216 2.28 19.86 -2.58
N HIS A 217 1.53 19.64 -1.50
CA HIS A 217 2.05 19.82 -0.15
C HIS A 217 3.16 18.82 0.15
N LEU A 218 2.92 17.53 -0.15
CA LEU A 218 3.91 16.47 0.04
C LEU A 218 5.19 16.75 -0.76
N GLU A 219 5.06 17.15 -2.02
CA GLU A 219 6.22 17.52 -2.85
C GLU A 219 7.05 18.62 -2.21
N LYS A 220 6.38 19.67 -1.69
CA LYS A 220 7.04 20.76 -0.99
C LYS A 220 7.75 20.29 0.27
N SER A 221 7.13 19.41 1.07
CA SER A 221 7.71 18.88 2.31
C SER A 221 8.93 18.00 2.01
N LEU A 222 8.83 17.07 1.06
CA LEU A 222 9.96 16.22 0.66
C LEU A 222 11.13 17.02 0.07
N LYS A 223 10.86 18.07 -0.71
CA LYS A 223 11.93 18.96 -1.20
C LYS A 223 12.66 19.68 -0.08
N LYS A 224 11.96 20.06 1.00
CA LYS A 224 12.60 20.67 2.18
C LYS A 224 13.56 19.72 2.90
N THR A 225 13.31 18.40 2.86
CA THR A 225 14.24 17.41 3.43
C THR A 225 15.43 17.11 2.52
N GLY A 226 15.51 17.71 1.33
CA GLY A 226 16.64 17.57 0.40
C GLY A 226 16.40 16.54 -0.73
N ILE A 227 15.22 15.94 -0.84
CA ILE A 227 14.89 15.06 -1.97
C ILE A 227 14.70 15.92 -3.23
N GLU A 228 15.45 15.60 -4.28
CA GLU A 228 15.23 16.17 -5.60
C GLU A 228 14.03 15.49 -6.26
N ILE A 229 13.06 16.25 -6.79
CA ILE A 229 11.85 15.72 -7.41
C ILE A 229 11.67 16.31 -8.80
N MET A 230 11.57 15.43 -9.79
CA MET A 230 11.37 15.74 -11.19
C MET A 230 10.06 15.12 -11.66
N THR A 231 9.02 15.93 -11.85
CA THR A 231 7.75 15.53 -12.44
C THR A 231 7.73 15.80 -13.95
N ASN A 232 6.77 15.24 -14.69
CA ASN A 232 6.74 15.24 -16.15
C ASN A 232 8.08 14.79 -16.76
N ALA A 233 8.71 13.80 -16.16
CA ALA A 233 10.00 13.27 -16.52
C ALA A 233 9.98 11.76 -16.66
N SER A 234 10.64 11.20 -17.64
CA SER A 234 10.69 9.76 -17.90
C SER A 234 12.12 9.26 -18.08
N VAL A 235 12.42 8.12 -17.48
CA VAL A 235 13.69 7.43 -17.73
C VAL A 235 13.61 6.73 -19.09
N GLU A 236 14.47 7.11 -20.01
CA GLU A 236 14.54 6.54 -21.36
C GLU A 236 15.47 5.32 -21.43
N SER A 237 16.55 5.35 -20.66
CA SER A 237 17.52 4.26 -20.57
C SER A 237 18.37 4.36 -19.30
N VAL A 238 18.95 3.23 -18.90
CA VAL A 238 19.90 3.14 -17.80
C VAL A 238 21.13 2.37 -18.26
N ASP A 239 22.30 3.00 -18.11
CA ASP A 239 23.61 2.35 -18.33
C ASP A 239 24.18 1.93 -16.97
N THR A 240 24.45 0.65 -16.83
CA THR A 240 25.00 0.00 -15.63
C THR A 240 26.45 -0.48 -15.82
N SER A 241 27.13 -0.12 -16.91
CA SER A 241 28.47 -0.61 -17.26
C SER A 241 29.58 -0.03 -16.38
N GLY A 242 29.38 1.18 -15.79
CA GLY A 242 30.34 1.84 -14.88
C GLY A 242 30.29 1.32 -13.44
N GLU A 243 30.89 2.00 -12.48
CA GLU A 243 30.78 1.67 -11.05
C GLU A 243 29.36 1.89 -10.51
N GLY A 244 28.72 3.02 -10.88
CA GLY A 244 27.33 3.34 -10.58
C GLY A 244 26.39 3.14 -11.76
N VAL A 245 25.35 3.94 -11.83
CA VAL A 245 24.35 3.99 -12.90
C VAL A 245 24.30 5.37 -13.53
N LYS A 246 24.05 5.42 -14.85
CA LYS A 246 23.76 6.64 -15.60
C LYS A 246 22.36 6.50 -16.22
N ALA A 247 21.40 7.26 -15.73
CA ALA A 247 20.04 7.27 -16.26
C ALA A 247 19.87 8.46 -17.20
N THR A 248 19.46 8.19 -18.43
CA THR A 248 19.00 9.24 -19.36
C THR A 248 17.55 9.53 -19.06
N VAL A 249 17.26 10.77 -18.66
CA VAL A 249 15.94 11.24 -18.28
C VAL A 249 15.46 12.29 -19.27
N LYS A 250 14.33 12.02 -19.90
CA LYS A 250 13.61 12.96 -20.76
C LYS A 250 12.80 13.94 -19.92
N THR A 251 12.99 15.23 -20.15
CA THR A 251 12.23 16.30 -19.51
C THR A 251 11.64 17.23 -20.55
N ALA A 252 10.79 18.17 -20.14
CA ALA A 252 10.26 19.21 -21.04
C ALA A 252 11.34 20.08 -21.70
N LYS A 253 12.56 20.15 -21.10
CA LYS A 253 13.69 20.95 -21.60
C LYS A 253 14.70 20.11 -22.41
N GLY A 254 14.41 18.83 -22.65
CA GLY A 254 15.30 17.89 -23.34
C GLY A 254 15.82 16.81 -22.40
N ASN A 255 16.72 15.97 -22.92
CA ASN A 255 17.30 14.88 -22.16
C ASN A 255 18.42 15.38 -21.26
N ILE A 256 18.44 14.85 -20.03
CA ILE A 256 19.52 15.04 -19.06
C ILE A 256 20.06 13.69 -18.62
N THR A 257 21.25 13.66 -18.08
CA THR A 257 21.84 12.46 -17.46
C THR A 257 21.86 12.63 -15.95
N LEU A 258 21.30 11.68 -15.23
CA LEU A 258 21.44 11.55 -13.77
C LEU A 258 22.40 10.42 -13.45
N GLU A 259 23.27 10.61 -12.47
CA GLU A 259 24.20 9.60 -11.98
C GLU A 259 23.88 9.25 -10.52
N ALA A 260 23.92 7.96 -10.19
CA ALA A 260 23.72 7.44 -8.84
C ALA A 260 24.41 6.09 -8.65
N ASP A 261 24.48 5.60 -7.41
CA ASP A 261 24.94 4.25 -7.14
C ASP A 261 23.91 3.21 -7.59
N ILE A 262 22.63 3.53 -7.38
CA ILE A 262 21.49 2.59 -7.58
C ILE A 262 20.29 3.32 -8.19
N VAL A 263 19.52 2.59 -9.01
CA VAL A 263 18.18 2.97 -9.43
C VAL A 263 17.17 2.04 -8.77
N LEU A 264 16.19 2.60 -8.06
CA LEU A 264 15.02 1.87 -7.56
C LEU A 264 13.86 2.02 -8.55
N SER A 265 13.41 0.92 -9.12
CA SER A 265 12.22 0.87 -9.97
C SER A 265 10.95 0.70 -9.11
N ALA A 266 10.13 1.74 -9.05
CA ALA A 266 8.85 1.80 -8.33
C ALA A 266 7.68 2.15 -9.26
N VAL A 267 7.72 1.64 -10.50
CA VAL A 267 6.81 1.97 -11.62
C VAL A 267 5.50 1.17 -11.62
N GLY A 268 5.13 0.64 -10.47
CA GLY A 268 3.91 -0.13 -10.26
C GLY A 268 4.14 -1.63 -10.13
N ILE A 269 3.06 -2.39 -10.20
CA ILE A 269 3.03 -3.84 -9.97
C ILE A 269 2.44 -4.59 -11.18
N ALA A 270 2.80 -5.86 -11.30
CA ALA A 270 2.23 -6.82 -12.24
C ALA A 270 1.65 -8.01 -11.49
N ALA A 271 0.44 -8.44 -11.83
CA ALA A 271 -0.20 -9.59 -11.20
C ALA A 271 0.55 -10.89 -11.49
N ASN A 272 0.57 -11.81 -10.53
CA ASN A 272 1.19 -13.12 -10.68
C ASN A 272 0.17 -14.13 -11.22
N ILE A 273 -0.10 -14.06 -12.51
CA ILE A 273 -1.10 -14.91 -13.18
C ILE A 273 -0.51 -15.83 -14.25
N GLU A 274 0.77 -15.68 -14.58
CA GLU A 274 1.42 -16.49 -15.60
C GLU A 274 1.77 -17.88 -15.06
N ASN A 275 1.66 -18.89 -15.94
CA ASN A 275 2.05 -20.29 -15.68
C ASN A 275 1.32 -20.96 -14.51
N ILE A 276 0.23 -20.39 -14.00
CA ILE A 276 -0.57 -20.98 -12.93
C ILE A 276 -1.77 -21.79 -13.43
N GLY A 277 -1.91 -21.98 -14.77
CA GLY A 277 -2.92 -22.86 -15.38
C GLY A 277 -4.26 -22.20 -15.69
N LEU A 278 -4.39 -20.87 -15.68
CA LEU A 278 -5.65 -20.15 -15.91
C LEU A 278 -6.24 -20.47 -17.29
N GLU A 279 -5.40 -20.38 -18.34
CA GLU A 279 -5.81 -20.64 -19.73
C GLU A 279 -6.27 -22.09 -19.94
N GLU A 280 -5.56 -23.05 -19.34
CA GLU A 280 -5.89 -24.47 -19.42
C GLU A 280 -7.25 -24.81 -18.79
N VAL A 281 -7.61 -24.08 -17.73
CA VAL A 281 -8.91 -24.21 -17.07
C VAL A 281 -10.00 -23.45 -17.82
N GLY A 282 -9.66 -22.40 -18.56
CA GLY A 282 -10.57 -21.52 -19.29
C GLY A 282 -10.97 -20.27 -18.50
N ILE A 283 -10.18 -19.90 -17.49
CA ILE A 283 -10.39 -18.68 -16.70
C ILE A 283 -10.00 -17.47 -17.56
N GLN A 284 -10.93 -16.53 -17.68
CA GLN A 284 -10.76 -15.34 -18.51
C GLN A 284 -9.92 -14.28 -17.81
N THR A 285 -9.06 -13.62 -18.58
CA THR A 285 -8.24 -12.50 -18.13
C THR A 285 -8.37 -11.32 -19.09
N ASP A 286 -8.23 -10.10 -18.57
CA ASP A 286 -8.12 -8.87 -19.34
C ASP A 286 -7.01 -7.99 -18.78
N LYS A 287 -6.16 -7.42 -19.67
CA LYS A 287 -5.06 -6.51 -19.30
C LYS A 287 -4.20 -7.01 -18.14
N GLY A 288 -3.93 -8.33 -18.10
CA GLY A 288 -3.11 -8.95 -17.06
C GLY A 288 -3.82 -9.10 -15.72
N ARG A 289 -5.15 -9.11 -15.68
CA ARG A 289 -5.99 -9.32 -14.49
C ARG A 289 -7.01 -10.43 -14.75
N VAL A 290 -7.35 -11.19 -13.70
CA VAL A 290 -8.40 -12.20 -13.74
C VAL A 290 -9.76 -11.50 -13.67
N LEU A 291 -10.67 -11.86 -14.59
CA LEU A 291 -12.04 -11.35 -14.56
C LEU A 291 -12.88 -12.15 -13.57
N VAL A 292 -13.60 -11.45 -12.72
CA VAL A 292 -14.49 -12.02 -11.71
C VAL A 292 -15.84 -11.30 -11.68
N ASN A 293 -16.86 -11.97 -11.18
CA ASN A 293 -18.14 -11.34 -10.86
C ASN A 293 -18.06 -10.58 -9.51
N GLU A 294 -19.17 -10.00 -9.10
CA GLU A 294 -19.30 -9.23 -7.84
C GLU A 294 -19.04 -10.05 -6.56
N TRP A 295 -18.93 -11.38 -6.68
CA TRP A 295 -18.67 -12.33 -5.59
C TRP A 295 -17.33 -13.04 -5.76
N TYR A 296 -16.46 -12.51 -6.61
CA TYR A 296 -15.10 -12.98 -6.89
C TYR A 296 -15.03 -14.33 -7.61
N GLU A 297 -16.17 -14.87 -8.11
CA GLU A 297 -16.15 -16.07 -8.95
C GLU A 297 -15.67 -15.71 -10.37
N THR A 298 -14.79 -16.55 -10.90
CA THR A 298 -14.27 -16.39 -12.25
C THR A 298 -15.29 -16.84 -13.33
N SER A 299 -14.91 -16.79 -14.60
CA SER A 299 -15.72 -17.35 -15.70
C SER A 299 -15.95 -18.86 -15.60
N VAL A 300 -15.25 -19.56 -14.71
CA VAL A 300 -15.33 -21.00 -14.50
C VAL A 300 -15.88 -21.31 -13.11
N PRO A 301 -17.06 -21.95 -12.96
CA PRO A 301 -17.69 -22.19 -11.68
C PRO A 301 -16.80 -22.95 -10.70
N GLY A 302 -16.74 -22.45 -9.46
CA GLY A 302 -15.96 -23.00 -8.37
C GLY A 302 -14.49 -22.59 -8.37
N TYR A 303 -14.08 -21.67 -9.27
CA TYR A 303 -12.79 -20.98 -9.22
C TYR A 303 -13.05 -19.51 -8.94
N TYR A 304 -12.31 -18.97 -7.99
CA TYR A 304 -12.42 -17.59 -7.51
C TYR A 304 -11.05 -16.91 -7.58
N ALA A 305 -11.04 -15.59 -7.67
CA ALA A 305 -9.81 -14.81 -7.63
C ALA A 305 -10.02 -13.54 -6.79
N ILE A 306 -9.01 -13.16 -5.99
CA ILE A 306 -9.05 -12.00 -5.08
C ILE A 306 -7.70 -11.28 -5.04
N GLY A 307 -7.73 -10.04 -4.57
CA GLY A 307 -6.55 -9.21 -4.33
C GLY A 307 -5.90 -8.72 -5.62
N ASP A 308 -4.59 -8.55 -5.58
CA ASP A 308 -3.81 -7.88 -6.62
C ASP A 308 -3.91 -8.50 -8.02
N ILE A 309 -4.53 -9.66 -8.17
CA ILE A 309 -4.72 -10.33 -9.47
C ILE A 309 -6.03 -9.98 -10.16
N ILE A 310 -6.94 -9.26 -9.50
CA ILE A 310 -8.21 -8.80 -10.08
C ILE A 310 -8.19 -7.28 -10.29
N PRO A 311 -9.10 -6.69 -11.10
CA PRO A 311 -9.06 -5.26 -11.45
C PRO A 311 -9.63 -4.35 -10.34
N THR A 312 -9.20 -4.53 -9.09
CA THR A 312 -9.55 -3.70 -7.93
C THR A 312 -8.31 -2.99 -7.37
N GLN A 313 -8.46 -2.21 -6.29
CA GLN A 313 -7.33 -1.57 -5.65
C GLN A 313 -6.40 -2.64 -5.04
N ALA A 314 -5.13 -2.63 -5.45
CA ALA A 314 -4.10 -3.56 -4.97
C ALA A 314 -3.62 -3.17 -3.57
N LEU A 315 -4.46 -3.42 -2.56
CA LEU A 315 -4.24 -3.08 -1.16
C LEU A 315 -4.53 -4.29 -0.27
N ALA A 316 -3.72 -4.47 0.77
CA ALA A 316 -3.81 -5.63 1.65
C ALA A 316 -5.18 -5.76 2.33
N HIS A 317 -5.76 -4.65 2.80
CA HIS A 317 -7.07 -4.62 3.45
C HIS A 317 -8.22 -4.87 2.46
N VAL A 318 -8.08 -4.47 1.19
CA VAL A 318 -9.03 -4.79 0.13
C VAL A 318 -9.02 -6.29 -0.15
N ALA A 319 -7.84 -6.87 -0.39
CA ALA A 319 -7.71 -8.31 -0.61
C ALA A 319 -8.26 -9.15 0.55
N SER A 320 -8.08 -8.69 1.79
CA SER A 320 -8.64 -9.35 2.99
C SER A 320 -10.17 -9.28 3.02
N ALA A 321 -10.74 -8.12 2.73
CA ALA A 321 -12.20 -7.93 2.68
C ALA A 321 -12.83 -8.75 1.54
N GLU A 322 -12.22 -8.76 0.35
CA GLU A 322 -12.64 -9.58 -0.79
C GLU A 322 -12.66 -11.07 -0.42
N GLY A 323 -11.60 -11.56 0.25
CA GLY A 323 -11.51 -12.94 0.68
C GLY A 323 -12.59 -13.34 1.69
N ILE A 324 -12.88 -12.49 2.68
CA ILE A 324 -13.97 -12.70 3.66
C ILE A 324 -15.31 -12.77 2.92
N THR A 325 -15.62 -11.76 2.11
CA THR A 325 -16.86 -11.69 1.33
C THR A 325 -17.04 -12.92 0.43
N CYS A 326 -15.96 -13.34 -0.25
CA CYS A 326 -15.95 -14.53 -1.11
C CYS A 326 -16.35 -15.80 -0.35
N VAL A 327 -15.69 -16.13 0.76
CA VAL A 327 -15.98 -17.38 1.48
C VAL A 327 -17.31 -17.34 2.24
N GLU A 328 -17.74 -16.19 2.70
CA GLU A 328 -19.07 -16.00 3.30
C GLU A 328 -20.17 -16.23 2.26
N LYS A 329 -19.97 -15.74 1.03
CA LYS A 329 -20.88 -16.01 -0.09
C LYS A 329 -20.89 -17.49 -0.48
N ILE A 330 -19.74 -18.14 -0.56
CA ILE A 330 -19.62 -19.59 -0.79
C ILE A 330 -20.39 -20.37 0.29
N LYS A 331 -20.37 -19.91 1.54
CA LYS A 331 -21.14 -20.53 2.65
C LYS A 331 -22.65 -20.33 2.52
N GLY A 332 -23.11 -19.46 1.61
CA GLY A 332 -24.51 -19.13 1.45
C GLY A 332 -25.02 -18.08 2.46
N MET A 333 -24.13 -17.33 3.08
CA MET A 333 -24.48 -16.23 3.97
C MET A 333 -25.02 -15.05 3.17
N HIS A 334 -25.81 -14.21 3.82
CA HIS A 334 -26.11 -12.87 3.30
C HIS A 334 -24.88 -11.99 3.48
N VAL A 335 -24.37 -11.45 2.39
CA VAL A 335 -23.19 -10.57 2.37
C VAL A 335 -23.48 -9.31 1.57
N GLU A 336 -22.95 -8.18 2.04
CA GLU A 336 -22.97 -6.93 1.28
C GLU A 336 -21.80 -6.92 0.29
N LYS A 337 -21.99 -6.21 -0.83
CA LYS A 337 -20.90 -5.91 -1.77
C LYS A 337 -19.92 -4.93 -1.14
N ILE A 338 -18.65 -5.08 -1.45
CA ILE A 338 -17.63 -4.10 -1.06
C ILE A 338 -17.90 -2.79 -1.81
N ASP A 339 -18.00 -1.70 -1.07
CA ASP A 339 -17.99 -0.35 -1.63
C ASP A 339 -16.56 0.09 -1.91
N TYR A 340 -16.13 -0.06 -3.16
CA TYR A 340 -14.81 0.36 -3.61
C TYR A 340 -14.64 1.91 -3.65
N GLY A 341 -15.72 2.67 -3.48
CA GLY A 341 -15.68 4.12 -3.29
C GLY A 341 -15.31 4.54 -1.86
N ASN A 342 -15.30 3.60 -0.91
CA ASN A 342 -14.99 3.85 0.50
C ASN A 342 -13.74 3.10 1.00
N ILE A 343 -12.80 2.84 0.11
CA ILE A 343 -11.51 2.21 0.46
C ILE A 343 -10.49 3.30 0.82
N PRO A 344 -9.87 3.26 2.01
CA PRO A 344 -8.81 4.21 2.35
C PRO A 344 -7.49 3.87 1.67
N GLY A 345 -6.78 4.92 1.22
CA GLY A 345 -5.40 4.86 0.77
C GLY A 345 -4.47 5.50 1.81
N CYS A 346 -3.26 4.95 1.99
CA CYS A 346 -2.26 5.48 2.91
C CYS A 346 -0.86 5.43 2.30
N THR A 347 -0.08 6.50 2.52
CA THR A 347 1.36 6.56 2.24
C THR A 347 2.07 6.98 3.52
N TYR A 348 3.01 6.17 3.98
CA TYR A 348 3.61 6.26 5.33
C TYR A 348 4.95 7.01 5.34
N CYS A 349 5.20 7.87 4.37
CA CYS A 349 6.32 8.81 4.38
C CYS A 349 6.13 9.89 5.47
N HIS A 350 7.08 10.81 5.60
CA HIS A 350 6.94 11.95 6.50
C HIS A 350 6.90 13.26 5.71
N PRO A 351 5.78 14.05 5.81
CA PRO A 351 4.52 13.75 6.50
C PRO A 351 3.71 12.61 5.87
N GLU A 352 2.94 11.89 6.68
CA GLU A 352 2.05 10.81 6.20
C GLU A 352 0.94 11.38 5.33
N VAL A 353 0.43 10.56 4.40
CA VAL A 353 -0.75 10.87 3.59
C VAL A 353 -1.81 9.80 3.78
N ALA A 354 -3.06 10.22 3.94
CA ALA A 354 -4.19 9.30 3.99
C ALA A 354 -5.41 9.92 3.29
N SER A 355 -6.17 9.09 2.58
CA SER A 355 -7.34 9.56 1.85
C SER A 355 -8.43 8.49 1.77
N VAL A 356 -9.68 8.92 1.62
CA VAL A 356 -10.82 8.07 1.29
C VAL A 356 -11.85 8.89 0.52
N GLY A 357 -12.50 8.26 -0.46
CA GLY A 357 -13.56 8.86 -1.26
C GLY A 357 -13.06 9.69 -2.43
N LEU A 358 -13.86 10.66 -2.86
CA LEU A 358 -13.61 11.47 -4.05
C LEU A 358 -12.66 12.62 -3.75
N THR A 359 -11.70 12.86 -4.64
CA THR A 359 -10.94 14.12 -4.65
C THR A 359 -11.86 15.27 -5.07
N GLU A 360 -11.48 16.50 -4.78
CA GLU A 360 -12.24 17.69 -5.18
C GLU A 360 -12.50 17.71 -6.70
N LYS A 361 -11.49 17.37 -7.49
CA LYS A 361 -11.60 17.28 -8.94
C LYS A 361 -12.62 16.21 -9.36
N GLN A 362 -12.54 15.00 -8.80
CA GLN A 362 -13.45 13.90 -9.11
C GLN A 362 -14.90 14.21 -8.71
N ALA A 363 -15.11 14.87 -7.58
CA ALA A 363 -16.44 15.28 -7.14
C ALA A 363 -17.07 16.26 -8.13
N LYS A 364 -16.31 17.27 -8.58
CA LYS A 364 -16.75 18.24 -9.60
C LYS A 364 -17.01 17.56 -10.95
N GLU A 365 -16.12 16.67 -11.41
CA GLU A 365 -16.31 15.92 -12.66
C GLU A 365 -17.56 15.02 -12.64
N LYS A 366 -17.95 14.52 -11.47
CA LYS A 366 -19.22 13.79 -11.27
C LYS A 366 -20.44 14.68 -11.15
N GLY A 367 -20.30 16.01 -11.21
CA GLY A 367 -21.39 16.97 -11.19
C GLY A 367 -21.91 17.33 -9.79
N TYR A 368 -21.17 17.00 -8.73
CA TYR A 368 -21.54 17.44 -7.39
C TYR A 368 -21.33 18.95 -7.21
N GLU A 369 -22.29 19.63 -6.60
CA GLU A 369 -22.06 20.90 -5.93
C GLU A 369 -21.43 20.58 -4.57
N ILE A 370 -20.26 21.14 -4.27
CA ILE A 370 -19.48 20.73 -3.12
C ILE A 370 -19.23 21.86 -2.13
N LYS A 371 -19.14 21.48 -0.84
CA LYS A 371 -18.57 22.29 0.22
C LYS A 371 -17.21 21.68 0.59
N VAL A 372 -16.19 22.51 0.57
CA VAL A 372 -14.81 22.08 0.89
C VAL A 372 -14.39 22.77 2.18
N GLY A 373 -13.97 21.99 3.15
CA GLY A 373 -13.35 22.51 4.37
C GLY A 373 -11.91 22.08 4.48
N LYS A 374 -11.09 22.93 5.09
CA LYS A 374 -9.67 22.69 5.27
C LYS A 374 -9.20 23.25 6.59
N PHE A 375 -8.42 22.46 7.33
CA PHE A 375 -7.87 22.87 8.59
C PHE A 375 -6.35 22.56 8.62
N PRO A 376 -5.48 23.57 8.80
CA PRO A 376 -4.03 23.36 8.85
C PRO A 376 -3.63 22.78 10.22
N LEU A 377 -2.71 21.83 10.24
CA LEU A 377 -2.22 21.24 11.49
C LEU A 377 -1.42 22.23 12.35
N SER A 378 -0.91 23.33 11.75
CA SER A 378 -0.31 24.43 12.50
C SER A 378 -1.27 25.14 13.47
N ALA A 379 -2.59 24.99 13.27
CA ALA A 379 -3.62 25.48 14.19
C ALA A 379 -4.05 24.43 15.22
N SER A 380 -3.56 23.18 15.12
CA SER A 380 -3.85 22.12 16.10
C SER A 380 -2.93 22.21 17.31
N GLY A 381 -3.51 22.34 18.50
CA GLY A 381 -2.75 22.34 19.76
C GLY A 381 -1.95 21.05 19.97
N LYS A 382 -2.50 19.89 19.60
CA LYS A 382 -1.82 18.60 19.71
C LYS A 382 -0.67 18.46 18.72
N ALA A 383 -0.86 18.86 17.47
CA ALA A 383 0.21 18.84 16.46
C ALA A 383 1.37 19.77 16.88
N THR A 384 1.03 20.95 17.42
CA THR A 384 2.00 21.90 17.98
C THR A 384 2.77 21.30 19.16
N ALA A 385 2.08 20.66 20.10
CA ALA A 385 2.71 20.00 21.25
C ALA A 385 3.62 18.84 20.86
N ASN A 386 3.30 18.14 19.76
CA ASN A 386 4.12 17.07 19.20
C ASN A 386 5.32 17.56 18.38
N GLY A 387 5.36 18.87 18.02
CA GLY A 387 6.39 19.43 17.11
C GLY A 387 6.16 19.12 15.62
N ASN A 388 5.00 18.56 15.23
CA ASN A 388 4.69 18.08 13.90
C ASN A 388 3.47 18.78 13.31
N THR A 389 3.68 20.02 12.84
CA THR A 389 2.62 20.91 12.32
C THR A 389 2.54 20.94 10.79
N ASP A 390 3.41 20.18 10.09
CA ASP A 390 3.44 20.18 8.63
C ASP A 390 2.30 19.30 8.09
N GLY A 391 1.24 19.97 7.60
CA GLY A 391 0.11 19.27 7.02
C GLY A 391 -1.22 19.98 7.20
N PHE A 392 -2.28 19.32 6.73
CA PHE A 392 -3.66 19.78 6.85
C PHE A 392 -4.65 18.63 6.64
N ILE A 393 -5.88 18.85 7.10
CA ILE A 393 -7.03 17.98 6.81
C ILE A 393 -7.93 18.72 5.81
N LYS A 394 -8.33 18.04 4.73
CA LYS A 394 -9.27 18.52 3.71
C LYS A 394 -10.46 17.57 3.62
N VAL A 395 -11.67 18.12 3.75
CA VAL A 395 -12.92 17.37 3.66
C VAL A 395 -13.81 17.94 2.55
N ILE A 396 -14.58 17.08 1.91
CA ILE A 396 -15.43 17.42 0.79
C ILE A 396 -16.82 16.86 1.05
N PHE A 397 -17.83 17.73 1.12
CA PHE A 397 -19.22 17.38 1.32
C PHE A 397 -20.05 17.74 0.09
N ASP A 398 -21.10 16.96 -0.19
CA ASP A 398 -22.18 17.38 -1.09
C ASP A 398 -22.89 18.59 -0.50
N ALA A 399 -23.05 19.65 -1.30
CA ALA A 399 -23.66 20.88 -0.82
C ALA A 399 -25.17 20.74 -0.57
N LYS A 400 -25.82 19.79 -1.26
CA LYS A 400 -27.27 19.60 -1.22
C LYS A 400 -27.72 18.72 -0.04
N TYR A 401 -27.06 17.59 0.16
CA TYR A 401 -27.47 16.60 1.17
C TYR A 401 -26.50 16.50 2.34
N GLY A 402 -25.33 17.14 2.25
CA GLY A 402 -24.32 17.09 3.30
C GLY A 402 -23.55 15.78 3.36
N GLU A 403 -23.69 14.88 2.38
CA GLU A 403 -22.96 13.61 2.31
C GLU A 403 -21.45 13.86 2.31
N TRP A 404 -20.70 13.08 3.07
CA TRP A 404 -19.24 13.17 3.10
C TRP A 404 -18.63 12.45 1.89
N LEU A 405 -18.30 13.20 0.84
CA LEU A 405 -17.81 12.67 -0.43
C LEU A 405 -16.35 12.24 -0.40
N GLY A 406 -15.50 12.95 0.36
CA GLY A 406 -14.09 12.66 0.42
C GLY A 406 -13.37 13.30 1.60
N CYS A 407 -12.30 12.62 2.07
CA CYS A 407 -11.40 13.09 3.10
C CYS A 407 -9.96 12.85 2.64
N HIS A 408 -9.14 13.89 2.68
CA HIS A 408 -7.76 13.88 2.23
C HIS A 408 -6.90 14.57 3.28
N MET A 409 -5.92 13.85 3.78
CA MET A 409 -5.15 14.28 4.95
C MET A 409 -3.66 14.15 4.67
N ILE A 410 -2.90 15.11 5.17
CA ILE A 410 -1.44 15.05 5.20
C ILE A 410 -0.95 15.55 6.56
N GLY A 411 -0.06 14.79 7.20
CA GLY A 411 0.51 15.12 8.51
C GLY A 411 0.82 13.88 9.33
N GLU A 412 1.35 14.06 10.55
CA GLU A 412 1.64 12.93 11.43
C GLU A 412 0.35 12.27 11.96
N GLY A 413 0.30 10.94 11.90
CA GLY A 413 -0.79 10.12 12.44
C GLY A 413 -2.05 10.08 11.59
N VAL A 414 -2.08 10.71 10.41
CA VAL A 414 -3.27 10.73 9.54
C VAL A 414 -3.62 9.34 9.00
N THR A 415 -2.65 8.44 8.90
CA THR A 415 -2.88 7.05 8.47
C THR A 415 -3.70 6.25 9.48
N ASP A 416 -3.64 6.60 10.76
CA ASP A 416 -4.51 6.02 11.80
C ASP A 416 -5.87 6.73 11.86
N MET A 417 -5.91 8.04 11.56
CA MET A 417 -7.12 8.87 11.64
C MET A 417 -8.12 8.59 10.51
N VAL A 418 -7.68 8.16 9.34
CA VAL A 418 -8.54 7.96 8.16
C VAL A 418 -9.69 6.98 8.41
N ALA A 419 -9.52 6.07 9.36
CA ALA A 419 -10.56 5.10 9.74
C ALA A 419 -11.85 5.80 10.27
N GLU A 420 -11.74 6.97 10.89
CA GLU A 420 -12.90 7.77 11.30
C GLU A 420 -13.75 8.18 10.07
N ALA A 421 -13.11 8.71 9.04
CA ALA A 421 -13.78 9.08 7.81
C ALA A 421 -14.40 7.86 7.08
N VAL A 422 -13.71 6.72 7.06
CA VAL A 422 -14.22 5.48 6.46
C VAL A 422 -15.51 5.01 7.15
N VAL A 423 -15.52 4.98 8.48
CA VAL A 423 -16.67 4.55 9.27
C VAL A 423 -17.83 5.54 9.13
N ALA A 424 -17.54 6.85 9.23
CA ALA A 424 -18.55 7.89 9.10
C ALA A 424 -19.20 7.84 7.71
N ARG A 425 -18.43 7.69 6.64
CA ARG A 425 -18.95 7.54 5.27
C ARG A 425 -19.78 6.26 5.09
N LYS A 426 -19.34 5.12 5.67
CA LYS A 426 -20.14 3.87 5.64
C LYS A 426 -21.48 4.00 6.32
N LEU A 427 -21.59 4.88 7.33
CA LEU A 427 -22.83 5.18 8.06
C LEU A 427 -23.61 6.35 7.45
N GLU A 428 -23.22 6.83 6.26
CA GLU A 428 -23.86 7.95 5.55
C GLU A 428 -23.96 9.22 6.41
N THR A 429 -22.92 9.45 7.24
CA THR A 429 -22.83 10.60 8.16
C THR A 429 -22.65 11.90 7.36
N THR A 430 -23.36 12.96 7.77
CA THR A 430 -23.20 14.28 7.17
C THR A 430 -22.18 15.14 7.93
N GLY A 431 -21.81 16.28 7.34
CA GLY A 431 -20.84 17.20 7.96
C GLY A 431 -21.34 17.75 9.32
N HIS A 432 -22.65 17.91 9.51
CA HIS A 432 -23.21 18.40 10.78
C HIS A 432 -23.01 17.42 11.93
N GLU A 433 -23.13 16.11 11.70
CA GLU A 433 -22.87 15.10 12.72
C GLU A 433 -21.40 15.10 13.12
N ILE A 434 -20.47 15.29 12.16
CA ILE A 434 -19.03 15.39 12.45
C ILE A 434 -18.74 16.63 13.31
N ILE A 435 -19.30 17.81 12.95
CA ILE A 435 -19.15 19.06 13.72
C ILE A 435 -19.70 18.93 15.15
N LYS A 436 -20.79 18.18 15.34
CA LYS A 436 -21.42 18.00 16.67
C LYS A 436 -20.87 16.81 17.45
N SER A 437 -20.03 15.97 16.84
CA SER A 437 -19.35 14.90 17.55
C SER A 437 -18.24 15.44 18.44
N ILE A 438 -18.23 15.03 19.72
CA ILE A 438 -17.22 15.49 20.67
C ILE A 438 -15.94 14.70 20.44
N HIS A 439 -14.91 15.39 19.95
CA HIS A 439 -13.56 14.81 19.82
C HIS A 439 -12.79 14.99 21.14
N PRO A 440 -11.97 14.00 21.53
CA PRO A 440 -11.19 14.10 22.76
C PRO A 440 -10.09 15.17 22.62
N HIS A 441 -9.90 15.96 23.68
CA HIS A 441 -8.86 17.01 23.75
C HIS A 441 -7.73 16.63 24.70
N PRO A 442 -6.42 16.80 24.31
CA PRO A 442 -5.98 17.24 22.99
C PRO A 442 -5.67 16.03 22.05
N THR A 443 -6.17 16.07 20.83
CA THR A 443 -5.85 15.07 19.80
C THR A 443 -5.69 15.73 18.43
N VAL A 444 -5.03 15.05 17.51
CA VAL A 444 -4.96 15.50 16.09
C VAL A 444 -6.31 15.28 15.39
N SER A 445 -7.14 14.34 15.86
CA SER A 445 -8.48 14.08 15.29
C SER A 445 -9.43 15.27 15.39
N GLU A 446 -9.24 16.21 16.33
CA GLU A 446 -9.98 17.47 16.40
C GLU A 446 -9.89 18.25 15.08
N ALA A 447 -8.80 18.08 14.30
CA ALA A 447 -8.62 18.71 13.00
C ALA A 447 -9.65 18.22 11.95
N ILE A 448 -10.22 17.02 12.09
CA ILE A 448 -11.29 16.52 11.21
C ILE A 448 -12.58 17.33 11.46
N MET A 449 -12.93 17.52 12.74
CA MET A 449 -14.11 18.30 13.14
C MET A 449 -13.96 19.76 12.68
N GLU A 450 -12.79 20.38 12.90
CA GLU A 450 -12.52 21.76 12.48
C GLU A 450 -12.55 21.91 10.95
N ALA A 451 -11.99 20.94 10.21
CA ALA A 451 -12.10 20.93 8.76
C ALA A 451 -13.55 20.79 8.29
N ALA A 452 -14.37 19.96 8.96
CA ALA A 452 -15.82 19.88 8.69
C ALA A 452 -16.50 21.22 8.98
N ALA A 453 -16.22 21.84 10.13
CA ALA A 453 -16.73 23.16 10.48
C ALA A 453 -16.32 24.25 9.45
N ALA A 454 -15.10 24.18 8.93
CA ALA A 454 -14.63 25.11 7.89
C ALA A 454 -15.46 25.01 6.59
N ALA A 455 -15.93 23.79 6.22
CA ALA A 455 -16.78 23.59 5.05
C ALA A 455 -18.15 24.28 5.18
N TYR A 456 -18.58 24.59 6.40
CA TYR A 456 -19.86 25.25 6.70
C TYR A 456 -19.69 26.69 7.24
N GLY A 457 -18.46 27.20 7.32
CA GLY A 457 -18.17 28.54 7.85
C GLY A 457 -18.31 28.64 9.38
N GLU A 458 -18.18 27.51 10.08
CA GLU A 458 -18.33 27.39 11.54
C GLU A 458 -17.00 27.10 12.26
N VAL A 459 -15.87 27.12 11.53
CA VAL A 459 -14.55 26.86 12.11
C VAL A 459 -14.19 27.91 13.19
N ILE A 460 -13.56 27.47 14.28
CA ILE A 460 -13.26 28.35 15.42
C ILE A 460 -11.76 28.72 15.48
N HIS A 461 -10.87 27.78 15.18
CA HIS A 461 -9.45 27.93 15.50
C HIS A 461 -8.56 28.38 14.31
N ILE A 462 -9.18 28.92 13.22
CA ILE A 462 -8.44 29.61 12.14
C ILE A 462 -9.13 30.89 11.69
#